data_52d900009bfe6a1775287a02a1ab61f0
#
_entry.id   52d900009bfe6a1775287a02a1ab61f0
#
_cell.length_a   1.000
_cell.length_b   1.000
_cell.length_c   1.000
_cell.angle_alpha   90.00
_cell.angle_beta   90.00
_cell.angle_gamma   90.00
#
_symmetry.space_group_name_H-M   'P 1'
#
loop_
_entity.id
_entity.type
_entity.pdbx_description
1 polymer ?
#
loop_
_entity_poly.entity_id
_entity_poly.type
_entity_poly.pdbx_seq_one_letter_code
_entity_poly.pdbx_strand_id
1 'polypeptide(L)'
;RGGGRIVITASTSGINADPNMWAYNTAKAAVINLAKGAALDLAADAITVNVVCPGPTETGMTTGIKQVPEVYESLRRAVPLQRWGTAEEVAAVIVFLASQAASFVTGAIVPVDGGITANTGQFMPRELPADS
;
A
#
# COMPACT_ATOMS: atom_id res chain seq x y z
N ARG A 1 -23.68 12.66 15.72
CA ARG A 1 -23.96 11.35 15.10
C ARG A 1 -22.69 10.55 15.17
N GLY A 2 -22.56 9.60 16.09
CA GLY A 2 -21.32 8.91 16.32
C GLY A 2 -20.88 7.98 15.16
N GLY A 3 -19.58 7.97 14.92
CA GLY A 3 -18.92 7.00 14.05
C GLY A 3 -18.61 7.47 12.64
N GLY A 4 -17.56 6.90 12.11
CA GLY A 4 -17.07 7.15 10.75
C GLY A 4 -15.90 6.25 10.39
N ARG A 5 -15.51 6.30 9.13
CA ARG A 5 -14.36 5.56 8.59
C ARG A 5 -13.51 6.52 7.77
N ILE A 6 -12.24 6.60 8.11
CA ILE A 6 -11.24 7.33 7.35
C ILE A 6 -10.24 6.28 6.83
N VAL A 7 -10.06 6.22 5.52
CA VAL A 7 -9.06 5.36 4.89
C VAL A 7 -8.13 6.25 4.07
N ILE A 8 -6.86 6.20 4.38
CA ILE A 8 -5.84 7.03 3.75
C ILE A 8 -4.98 6.15 2.85
N THR A 9 -4.71 6.60 1.63
CA THR A 9 -3.80 5.91 0.72
C THR A 9 -2.40 6.51 0.84
N ALA A 10 -1.47 5.70 1.37
CA ALA A 10 -0.05 6.05 1.41
C ALA A 10 0.71 5.32 0.28
N SER A 11 1.76 4.59 0.62
CA SER A 11 2.58 3.79 -0.30
C SER A 11 3.46 2.84 0.51
N THR A 12 3.89 1.75 -0.12
CA THR A 12 4.99 0.91 0.40
C THR A 12 6.26 1.70 0.63
N SER A 13 6.50 2.78 -0.15
CA SER A 13 7.61 3.72 0.05
C SER A 13 7.56 4.50 1.36
N GLY A 14 6.41 4.51 2.03
CA GLY A 14 6.27 5.07 3.39
C GLY A 14 6.52 4.04 4.50
N ILE A 15 6.49 2.74 4.19
CA ILE A 15 6.84 1.66 5.10
C ILE A 15 8.36 1.40 5.06
N ASN A 16 8.86 1.18 3.85
CA ASN A 16 10.27 1.09 3.52
C ASN A 16 10.64 2.29 2.62
N ALA A 17 11.83 2.34 2.07
CA ALA A 17 12.24 3.47 1.23
C ALA A 17 12.67 2.99 -0.16
N ASP A 18 12.39 3.81 -1.15
CA ASP A 18 12.93 3.66 -2.50
C ASP A 18 14.10 4.61 -2.72
N PRO A 19 15.13 4.21 -3.45
CA PRO A 19 16.27 5.07 -3.72
C PRO A 19 15.88 6.30 -4.57
N ASN A 20 16.53 7.42 -4.32
CA ASN A 20 16.32 8.70 -5.02
C ASN A 20 14.92 9.32 -4.87
N MET A 21 14.14 8.90 -3.86
CA MET A 21 12.78 9.37 -3.63
C MET A 21 12.59 9.96 -2.22
N TRP A 22 13.56 10.70 -1.71
CA TRP A 22 13.57 11.20 -0.32
C TRP A 22 12.29 11.96 0.07
N ALA A 23 11.87 12.91 -0.75
CA ALA A 23 10.67 13.71 -0.47
C ALA A 23 9.40 12.85 -0.46
N TYR A 24 9.26 11.95 -1.44
CA TYR A 24 8.13 11.03 -1.55
C TYR A 24 8.08 10.04 -0.38
N ASN A 25 9.21 9.40 -0.08
CA ASN A 25 9.32 8.47 1.06
C ASN A 25 8.92 9.16 2.36
N THR A 26 9.47 10.36 2.60
CA THR A 26 9.19 11.15 3.81
C THR A 26 7.72 11.53 3.89
N ALA A 27 7.13 12.02 2.81
CA ALA A 27 5.72 12.41 2.77
C ALA A 27 4.79 11.21 3.07
N LYS A 28 5.08 10.05 2.47
CA LYS A 28 4.26 8.84 2.68
C LYS A 28 4.45 8.24 4.07
N ALA A 29 5.64 8.31 4.64
CA ALA A 29 5.90 7.91 6.02
C ALA A 29 5.18 8.85 7.02
N ALA A 30 5.18 10.15 6.76
CA ALA A 30 4.46 11.13 7.57
C ALA A 30 2.95 10.87 7.55
N VAL A 31 2.38 10.56 6.41
CA VAL A 31 0.95 10.20 6.27
C VAL A 31 0.60 8.95 7.09
N ILE A 32 1.46 7.93 7.08
CA ILE A 32 1.28 6.71 7.89
C ILE A 32 1.24 7.05 9.37
N ASN A 33 2.18 7.86 9.87
CA ASN A 33 2.23 8.20 11.29
C ASN A 33 1.10 9.17 11.70
N LEU A 34 0.72 10.10 10.83
CA LEU A 34 -0.46 10.95 11.03
C LEU A 34 -1.72 10.11 11.26
N ALA A 35 -1.92 9.08 10.46
CA ALA A 35 -3.08 8.19 10.59
C ALA A 35 -3.12 7.47 11.94
N LYS A 36 -1.97 7.06 12.49
CA LYS A 36 -1.89 6.46 13.82
C LYS A 36 -2.33 7.44 14.91
N GLY A 37 -1.83 8.67 14.86
CA GLY A 37 -2.24 9.72 15.79
C GLY A 37 -3.74 10.00 15.71
N ALA A 38 -4.25 10.18 14.49
CA ALA A 38 -5.68 10.41 14.26
C ALA A 38 -6.55 9.23 14.73
N ALA A 39 -6.08 7.98 14.57
CA ALA A 39 -6.79 6.81 15.06
C ALA A 39 -6.97 6.82 16.59
N LEU A 40 -5.96 7.28 17.32
CA LEU A 40 -6.02 7.40 18.78
C LEU A 40 -6.97 8.54 19.20
N ASP A 41 -6.83 9.70 18.58
CA ASP A 41 -7.59 10.88 18.96
C ASP A 41 -9.09 10.77 18.63
N LEU A 42 -9.42 10.12 17.51
CA LEU A 42 -10.79 10.01 17.01
C LEU A 42 -11.54 8.77 17.50
N ALA A 43 -10.88 7.90 18.23
CA ALA A 43 -11.50 6.67 18.77
C ALA A 43 -12.69 6.95 19.68
N ALA A 44 -12.62 8.02 20.50
CA ALA A 44 -13.71 8.43 21.39
C ALA A 44 -14.98 8.84 20.62
N ASP A 45 -14.83 9.27 19.38
CA ASP A 45 -15.95 9.63 18.48
C ASP A 45 -16.43 8.43 17.63
N ALA A 46 -15.96 7.24 17.93
CA ALA A 46 -16.20 6.00 17.17
C ALA A 46 -15.79 6.10 15.69
N ILE A 47 -14.74 6.87 15.39
CA ILE A 47 -14.16 7.00 14.06
C ILE A 47 -12.92 6.11 13.99
N THR A 48 -12.85 5.24 12.98
CA THR A 48 -11.65 4.47 12.68
C THR A 48 -10.81 5.14 11.61
N VAL A 49 -9.49 5.07 11.74
CA VAL A 49 -8.54 5.63 10.78
C VAL A 49 -7.53 4.55 10.41
N ASN A 50 -7.47 4.20 9.13
CA ASN A 50 -6.57 3.16 8.62
C ASN A 50 -5.85 3.63 7.37
N VAL A 51 -4.72 2.99 7.08
CA VAL A 51 -3.87 3.32 5.92
C VAL A 51 -3.75 2.12 5.01
N VAL A 52 -3.92 2.33 3.72
CA VAL A 52 -3.58 1.37 2.67
C VAL A 52 -2.27 1.80 2.02
N CYS A 53 -1.35 0.88 1.88
CA CYS A 53 -0.03 1.11 1.29
C CYS A 53 0.13 0.25 0.02
N PRO A 54 -0.26 0.78 -1.14
CA PRO A 54 -0.08 0.06 -2.40
C PRO A 54 1.40 -0.12 -2.75
N GLY A 55 1.73 -1.28 -3.33
CA GLY A 55 2.96 -1.53 -4.07
C GLY A 55 2.82 -1.14 -5.54
N PRO A 56 3.62 -1.73 -6.44
CA PRO A 56 3.51 -1.50 -7.87
C PRO A 56 2.10 -1.81 -8.37
N THR A 57 1.35 -0.78 -8.74
CA THR A 57 -0.07 -0.88 -9.13
C THR A 57 -0.29 -0.20 -10.47
N GLU A 58 -1.00 -0.87 -11.35
CA GLU A 58 -1.38 -0.33 -12.66
C GLU A 58 -2.48 0.70 -12.50
N THR A 59 -2.14 1.96 -12.76
CA THR A 59 -3.04 3.11 -12.72
C THR A 59 -2.71 4.07 -13.84
N GLY A 60 -3.54 5.10 -14.04
CA GLY A 60 -3.21 6.19 -14.96
C GLY A 60 -1.86 6.86 -14.65
N MET A 61 -1.49 6.98 -13.37
CA MET A 61 -0.20 7.57 -12.95
C MET A 61 1.01 6.70 -13.32
N THR A 62 0.84 5.39 -13.42
CA THR A 62 1.93 4.44 -13.70
C THR A 62 2.04 4.05 -15.16
N THR A 63 1.17 4.59 -16.03
CA THR A 63 1.15 4.30 -17.47
C THR A 63 2.51 4.59 -18.13
N GLY A 64 3.20 5.65 -17.72
CA GLY A 64 4.54 6.00 -18.22
C GLY A 64 5.59 4.94 -17.92
N ILE A 65 5.46 4.21 -16.82
CA ILE A 65 6.40 3.14 -16.42
C ILE A 65 6.31 1.95 -17.39
N LYS A 66 5.11 1.63 -17.89
CA LYS A 66 4.93 0.60 -18.92
C LYS A 66 5.68 0.89 -20.23
N GLN A 67 5.97 2.16 -20.49
CA GLN A 67 6.73 2.58 -21.67
C GLN A 67 8.24 2.37 -21.50
N VAL A 68 8.70 2.00 -20.30
CA VAL A 68 10.08 1.66 -19.99
C VAL A 68 10.13 0.20 -19.51
N PRO A 69 10.19 -0.77 -20.45
CA PRO A 69 10.03 -2.21 -20.13
C PRO A 69 10.99 -2.72 -19.07
N GLU A 70 12.23 -2.20 -19.03
CA GLU A 70 13.24 -2.60 -18.04
C GLU A 70 12.82 -2.21 -16.61
N VAL A 71 12.25 -1.02 -16.42
CA VAL A 71 11.78 -0.56 -15.12
C VAL A 71 10.53 -1.33 -14.71
N TYR A 72 9.59 -1.51 -15.63
CA TYR A 72 8.37 -2.29 -15.37
C TYR A 72 8.69 -3.72 -14.93
N GLU A 73 9.59 -4.37 -15.66
CA GLU A 73 10.00 -5.75 -15.38
C GLU A 73 10.82 -5.87 -14.07
N SER A 74 11.67 -4.89 -13.79
CA SER A 74 12.43 -4.85 -12.53
C SER A 74 11.48 -4.78 -11.33
N LEU A 75 10.47 -3.93 -11.38
CA LEU A 75 9.46 -3.83 -10.33
C LEU A 75 8.63 -5.11 -10.22
N ARG A 76 8.23 -5.70 -11.35
CA ARG A 76 7.50 -6.98 -11.37
C ARG A 76 8.29 -8.08 -10.63
N ARG A 77 9.58 -8.19 -10.91
CA ARG A 77 10.46 -9.19 -10.26
C ARG A 77 10.64 -8.99 -8.77
N ALA A 78 10.58 -7.75 -8.30
CA ALA A 78 10.66 -7.44 -6.88
C ALA A 78 9.40 -7.86 -6.10
N VAL A 79 8.26 -8.00 -6.77
CA VAL A 79 7.01 -8.44 -6.15
C VAL A 79 6.99 -9.97 -6.04
N PRO A 80 6.83 -10.55 -4.83
CA PRO A 80 6.74 -12.00 -4.67
C PRO A 80 5.65 -12.68 -5.50
N LEU A 81 4.50 -12.04 -5.70
CA LEU A 81 3.44 -12.54 -6.60
C LEU A 81 3.76 -12.40 -8.08
N GLN A 82 4.94 -11.87 -8.45
CA GLN A 82 5.48 -11.78 -9.81
C GLN A 82 4.58 -11.06 -10.81
N ARG A 83 3.77 -10.13 -10.34
CA ARG A 83 2.94 -9.25 -11.16
C ARG A 83 2.71 -7.90 -10.49
N TRP A 84 2.29 -6.93 -11.27
CA TRP A 84 1.73 -5.68 -10.75
C TRP A 84 0.33 -5.94 -10.20
N GLY A 85 -0.06 -5.17 -9.20
CA GLY A 85 -1.43 -5.12 -8.72
C GLY A 85 -2.33 -4.29 -9.63
N THR A 86 -3.63 -4.44 -9.50
CA THR A 86 -4.62 -3.60 -10.18
C THR A 86 -5.19 -2.55 -9.22
N ALA A 87 -5.76 -1.47 -9.77
CA ALA A 87 -6.44 -0.46 -8.98
C ALA A 87 -7.62 -1.06 -8.19
N GLU A 88 -8.33 -2.02 -8.77
CA GLU A 88 -9.46 -2.73 -8.17
C GLU A 88 -9.04 -3.55 -6.95
N GLU A 89 -7.87 -4.16 -6.97
CA GLU A 89 -7.34 -4.92 -5.83
C GLU A 89 -7.05 -3.99 -4.64
N VAL A 90 -6.52 -2.80 -4.88
CA VAL A 90 -6.33 -1.77 -3.85
C VAL A 90 -7.68 -1.24 -3.36
N ALA A 91 -8.60 -0.94 -4.28
CA ALA A 91 -9.93 -0.43 -3.96
C ALA A 91 -10.72 -1.41 -3.09
N ALA A 92 -10.61 -2.72 -3.33
CA ALA A 92 -11.29 -3.73 -2.52
C ALA A 92 -10.89 -3.66 -1.03
N VAL A 93 -9.61 -3.43 -0.74
CA VAL A 93 -9.12 -3.26 0.64
C VAL A 93 -9.64 -1.95 1.24
N ILE A 94 -9.66 -0.86 0.47
CA ILE A 94 -10.21 0.43 0.91
C ILE A 94 -11.69 0.28 1.26
N VAL A 95 -12.47 -0.38 0.41
CA VAL A 95 -13.91 -0.63 0.65
C VAL A 95 -14.12 -1.47 1.90
N PHE A 96 -13.32 -2.52 2.11
CA PHE A 96 -13.36 -3.31 3.34
C PHE A 96 -13.13 -2.45 4.58
N LEU A 97 -12.05 -1.65 4.59
CA LEU A 97 -11.72 -0.78 5.73
C LEU A 97 -12.76 0.31 5.97
N ALA A 98 -13.47 0.74 4.93
CA ALA A 98 -14.56 1.72 5.00
C ALA A 98 -15.90 1.10 5.43
N SER A 99 -16.00 -0.23 5.49
CA SER A 99 -17.24 -0.95 5.78
C SER A 99 -17.44 -1.28 7.27
N GLN A 100 -18.60 -1.77 7.62
CA GLN A 100 -18.91 -2.29 8.97
C GLN A 100 -18.10 -3.55 9.31
N ALA A 101 -17.66 -4.32 8.31
CA ALA A 101 -16.82 -5.49 8.52
C ALA A 101 -15.48 -5.15 9.20
N ALA A 102 -15.00 -3.91 9.05
CA ALA A 102 -13.78 -3.41 9.67
C ALA A 102 -14.05 -2.59 10.95
N SER A 103 -15.19 -2.77 11.61
CA SER A 103 -15.61 -1.95 12.76
C SER A 103 -14.65 -1.96 13.96
N PHE A 104 -13.81 -2.98 14.09
CA PHE A 104 -12.81 -3.09 15.14
C PHE A 104 -11.37 -2.91 14.64
N VAL A 105 -11.21 -2.37 13.41
CA VAL A 105 -9.91 -2.09 12.79
C VAL A 105 -9.67 -0.58 12.80
N THR A 106 -8.68 -0.12 13.57
CA THR A 106 -8.22 1.27 13.58
C THR A 106 -6.72 1.35 13.81
N GLY A 107 -6.05 2.34 13.25
CA GLY A 107 -4.59 2.48 13.33
C GLY A 107 -3.81 1.46 12.51
N ALA A 108 -4.48 0.67 11.67
CA ALA A 108 -3.84 -0.34 10.86
C ALA A 108 -3.12 0.26 9.65
N ILE A 109 -1.96 -0.33 9.33
CA ILE A 109 -1.20 -0.06 8.12
C ILE A 109 -1.24 -1.33 7.30
N VAL A 110 -1.93 -1.29 6.16
CA VAL A 110 -2.23 -2.46 5.35
C VAL A 110 -1.49 -2.37 4.02
N PRO A 111 -0.38 -3.10 3.86
CA PRO A 111 0.26 -3.24 2.56
C PRO A 111 -0.65 -3.99 1.59
N VAL A 112 -0.78 -3.45 0.37
CA VAL A 112 -1.45 -4.12 -0.76
C VAL A 112 -0.43 -4.14 -1.90
N ASP A 113 0.53 -5.04 -1.81
CA ASP A 113 1.80 -4.93 -2.50
C ASP A 113 2.34 -6.25 -3.08
N GLY A 114 1.54 -7.30 -3.06
CA GLY A 114 1.97 -8.61 -3.53
C GLY A 114 3.12 -9.22 -2.74
N GLY A 115 3.37 -8.71 -1.51
CA GLY A 115 4.39 -9.22 -0.59
C GLY A 115 5.73 -8.48 -0.64
N ILE A 116 5.84 -7.36 -1.37
CA ILE A 116 7.12 -6.66 -1.53
C ILE A 116 7.71 -6.19 -0.19
N THR A 117 6.89 -5.66 0.71
CA THR A 117 7.34 -5.19 2.04
C THR A 117 7.59 -6.32 3.04
N ALA A 118 7.13 -7.53 2.77
CA ALA A 118 7.44 -8.72 3.58
C ALA A 118 8.87 -9.22 3.36
N ASN A 119 9.51 -8.79 2.27
CA ASN A 119 10.87 -9.19 1.91
C ASN A 119 11.89 -8.26 2.53
N THR A 120 12.96 -8.82 3.11
CA THR A 120 14.11 -8.05 3.61
C THR A 120 14.97 -7.45 2.50
N GLY A 121 14.79 -7.90 1.26
CA GLY A 121 15.59 -7.49 0.11
C GLY A 121 16.93 -8.24 -0.04
N GLN A 122 17.28 -9.15 0.88
CA GLN A 122 18.52 -9.93 0.79
C GLN A 122 18.48 -10.96 -0.34
N PHE A 123 17.32 -11.48 -0.63
CA PHE A 123 17.10 -12.46 -1.69
C PHE A 123 15.96 -12.02 -2.59
N MET A 124 16.12 -12.22 -3.89
CA MET A 124 15.03 -12.00 -4.84
C MET A 124 13.94 -13.05 -4.66
N PRO A 125 12.67 -12.68 -4.85
CA PRO A 125 11.59 -13.65 -4.89
C PRO A 125 11.85 -14.75 -5.92
N ARG A 126 11.39 -15.96 -5.61
CA ARG A 126 11.49 -17.08 -6.56
C ARG A 126 10.66 -16.79 -7.81
N GLU A 127 11.26 -16.94 -8.98
CA GLU A 127 10.52 -16.81 -10.23
C GLU A 127 9.47 -17.92 -10.36
N LEU A 128 8.30 -17.55 -10.83
CA LEU A 128 7.25 -18.52 -11.15
C LEU A 128 7.64 -19.27 -12.44
N PRO A 129 7.24 -20.55 -12.58
CA PRO A 129 7.39 -21.27 -13.85
C PRO A 129 6.71 -20.52 -15.00
N ALA A 130 7.30 -20.61 -16.19
CA ALA A 130 6.81 -19.90 -17.37
C ALA A 130 5.36 -20.27 -17.75
N ASP A 131 4.86 -21.42 -17.29
CA ASP A 131 3.54 -21.97 -17.62
C ASP A 131 2.51 -21.86 -16.48
N SER A 132 2.73 -20.97 -15.52
CA SER A 132 1.83 -20.77 -14.36
C SER A 132 0.87 -19.59 -14.55
#